data_09cf50766b1eeebab361c8cccf745080
#
_entry.id   09cf50766b1eeebab361c8cccf745080
#
_cell.length_a   1.000
_cell.length_b   1.000
_cell.length_c   1.000
_cell.angle_alpha   90.00
_cell.angle_beta   90.00
_cell.angle_gamma   90.00
#
_symmetry.space_group_name_H-M   'P 1'
#
loop_
_entity.id
_entity.type
_entity.pdbx_description
1 polymer ?
#
loop_
_entity_poly.entity_id
_entity_poly.type
_entity_poly.pdbx_seq_one_letter_code
_entity_poly.pdbx_strand_id
1 'polypeptide(L)'
;MTTEEKLKYFEESSLEEARKQASAMIEEYKVNLDKVEKEHKATTLRQSDLQLKTESDNLKRNNNMALSKEQLQIKRKITQKQNELKEKLFVEVKQLLEDYMTTSAYQQLLIKQIKNIQKEAGSGKLILYIDPADSDKRSSLQVATGAPVTVSEYSFMGGTRAVLQDRNILIDNSFMSAYEKLKKEFKPDRSEEHTSELQSHHDLVCRLLLE
;
A
#
# COMPACT_ATOMS: atom_id res chain seq x y z
N MET A 1 -6.06 -50.77 94.39
CA MET A 1 -5.75 -49.41 93.92
C MET A 1 -6.11 -48.41 95.00
N THR A 2 -5.13 -47.76 95.55
CA THR A 2 -5.34 -46.70 96.52
C THR A 2 -5.89 -45.43 95.82
N THR A 3 -6.47 -44.51 96.59
CA THR A 3 -6.99 -43.25 96.00
C THR A 3 -5.91 -42.40 95.34
N GLU A 4 -4.68 -42.51 95.83
CA GLU A 4 -3.51 -41.79 95.20
C GLU A 4 -3.08 -42.44 93.88
N GLU A 5 -3.12 -43.78 93.74
CA GLU A 5 -2.83 -44.45 92.47
C GLU A 5 -3.87 -44.14 91.41
N LYS A 6 -5.14 -43.95 91.77
CA LYS A 6 -6.20 -43.55 90.84
C LYS A 6 -6.03 -42.11 90.36
N LEU A 7 -5.62 -41.25 91.26
CA LEU A 7 -5.37 -39.79 90.92
C LEU A 7 -4.20 -39.66 89.96
N LYS A 8 -3.11 -40.38 90.24
CA LYS A 8 -1.93 -40.41 89.38
C LYS A 8 -2.23 -40.98 88.01
N TYR A 9 -2.99 -42.03 87.92
CA TYR A 9 -3.42 -42.61 86.64
C TYR A 9 -4.30 -41.64 85.83
N PHE A 10 -5.21 -40.95 86.50
CA PHE A 10 -6.06 -39.96 85.87
C PHE A 10 -5.23 -38.73 85.30
N GLU A 11 -4.26 -38.31 86.10
CA GLU A 11 -3.36 -37.21 85.69
C GLU A 11 -2.51 -37.64 84.47
N GLU A 12 -1.89 -38.82 84.50
CA GLU A 12 -1.11 -39.32 83.37
C GLU A 12 -1.98 -39.53 82.10
N SER A 13 -3.16 -40.09 82.24
CA SER A 13 -4.10 -40.31 81.18
C SER A 13 -4.59 -38.99 80.55
N SER A 14 -4.88 -38.01 81.38
CA SER A 14 -5.28 -36.61 80.90
C SER A 14 -4.15 -35.90 80.17
N LEU A 15 -2.91 -35.99 80.66
CA LEU A 15 -1.74 -35.45 80.03
C LEU A 15 -1.43 -36.15 78.70
N GLU A 16 -1.60 -37.43 78.60
CA GLU A 16 -1.39 -38.17 77.33
C GLU A 16 -2.45 -37.84 76.30
N GLU A 17 -3.71 -37.70 76.70
CA GLU A 17 -4.80 -37.28 75.82
C GLU A 17 -4.55 -35.83 75.34
N ALA A 18 -4.15 -34.90 76.23
CA ALA A 18 -3.84 -33.54 75.89
C ALA A 18 -2.66 -33.43 74.89
N ARG A 19 -1.60 -34.28 75.07
CA ARG A 19 -0.46 -34.34 74.15
C ARG A 19 -0.89 -34.90 72.78
N LYS A 20 -1.77 -35.89 72.76
CA LYS A 20 -2.29 -36.49 71.53
C LYS A 20 -3.14 -35.51 70.75
N GLN A 21 -3.99 -34.71 71.40
CA GLN A 21 -4.77 -33.64 70.79
C GLN A 21 -3.87 -32.52 70.29
N ALA A 22 -2.88 -32.12 71.06
CA ALA A 22 -1.93 -31.04 70.62
C ALA A 22 -1.12 -31.50 69.40
N SER A 23 -0.64 -32.77 69.36
CA SER A 23 0.09 -33.29 68.21
C SER A 23 -0.79 -33.40 66.97
N ALA A 24 -2.06 -33.80 67.10
CA ALA A 24 -3.01 -33.83 65.99
C ALA A 24 -3.32 -32.45 65.44
N MET A 25 -3.52 -31.45 66.33
CA MET A 25 -3.69 -30.04 65.92
C MET A 25 -2.47 -29.46 65.17
N ILE A 26 -1.26 -29.77 65.63
CA ILE A 26 -0.03 -29.33 64.99
C ILE A 26 0.10 -29.95 63.58
N GLU A 27 -0.22 -31.24 63.45
CA GLU A 27 -0.14 -31.91 62.17
C GLU A 27 -1.21 -31.41 61.18
N GLU A 28 -2.43 -31.21 61.65
CA GLU A 28 -3.48 -30.60 60.84
C GLU A 28 -3.07 -29.17 60.38
N TYR A 29 -2.48 -28.37 61.27
CA TYR A 29 -2.00 -27.03 60.93
C TYR A 29 -0.88 -27.08 59.89
N LYS A 30 0.07 -27.99 60.01
CA LYS A 30 1.14 -28.16 59.01
C LYS A 30 0.58 -28.52 57.63
N VAL A 31 -0.37 -29.46 57.55
CA VAL A 31 -1.03 -29.86 56.32
C VAL A 31 -1.75 -28.68 55.68
N ASN A 32 -2.45 -27.89 56.45
CA ASN A 32 -3.13 -26.68 55.97
C ASN A 32 -2.14 -25.63 55.50
N LEU A 33 -1.03 -25.44 56.19
CA LEU A 33 0.03 -24.48 55.79
C LEU A 33 0.69 -24.90 54.46
N ASP A 34 1.01 -26.19 54.29
CA ASP A 34 1.54 -26.74 53.03
C ASP A 34 0.57 -26.56 51.88
N LYS A 35 -0.72 -26.72 52.12
CA LYS A 35 -1.76 -26.52 51.11
C LYS A 35 -1.82 -25.04 50.67
N VAL A 36 -1.86 -24.13 51.63
CA VAL A 36 -1.86 -22.66 51.36
C VAL A 36 -0.60 -22.27 50.61
N GLU A 37 0.57 -22.77 50.98
CA GLU A 37 1.84 -22.48 50.30
C GLU A 37 1.80 -22.96 48.83
N LYS A 38 1.34 -24.19 48.58
CA LYS A 38 1.21 -24.74 47.23
C LYS A 38 0.23 -23.94 46.36
N GLU A 39 -0.92 -23.58 46.94
CA GLU A 39 -1.92 -22.76 46.23
C GLU A 39 -1.38 -21.37 45.91
N HIS A 40 -0.68 -20.75 46.86
CA HIS A 40 -0.05 -19.43 46.63
C HIS A 40 1.03 -19.51 45.54
N LYS A 41 1.92 -20.49 45.59
CA LYS A 41 2.93 -20.71 44.55
C LYS A 41 2.30 -20.91 43.17
N ALA A 42 1.27 -21.75 43.07
CA ALA A 42 0.57 -22.00 41.82
C ALA A 42 -0.12 -20.76 41.27
N THR A 43 -0.73 -19.97 42.15
CA THR A 43 -1.38 -18.71 41.75
C THR A 43 -0.38 -17.67 41.27
N THR A 44 0.74 -17.51 41.98
CA THR A 44 1.81 -16.56 41.61
C THR A 44 2.45 -16.94 40.29
N LEU A 45 2.73 -18.23 40.06
CA LEU A 45 3.25 -18.69 38.76
C LEU A 45 2.28 -18.39 37.61
N ARG A 46 0.99 -18.70 37.77
CA ARG A 46 -0.02 -18.40 36.77
C ARG A 46 -0.10 -16.89 36.44
N GLN A 47 -0.04 -16.05 37.47
CA GLN A 47 -0.04 -14.58 37.28
C GLN A 47 1.21 -14.12 36.51
N SER A 48 2.38 -14.64 36.88
CA SER A 48 3.62 -14.35 36.15
C SER A 48 3.56 -14.77 34.70
N ASP A 49 3.09 -16.00 34.40
CA ASP A 49 2.94 -16.49 33.03
C ASP A 49 1.97 -15.63 32.21
N LEU A 50 0.84 -15.22 32.81
CA LEU A 50 -0.12 -14.34 32.16
C LEU A 50 0.49 -12.96 31.86
N GLN A 51 1.25 -12.40 32.79
CA GLN A 51 1.93 -11.13 32.57
C GLN A 51 2.97 -11.22 31.46
N LEU A 52 3.80 -12.27 31.45
CA LEU A 52 4.79 -12.50 30.40
C LEU A 52 4.12 -12.67 29.03
N LYS A 53 3.04 -13.43 28.94
CA LYS A 53 2.28 -13.60 27.72
C LYS A 53 1.71 -12.28 27.22
N THR A 54 1.08 -11.51 28.09
CA THR A 54 0.50 -10.21 27.75
C THR A 54 1.57 -9.25 27.23
N GLU A 55 2.71 -9.18 27.91
CA GLU A 55 3.81 -8.32 27.50
C GLU A 55 4.44 -8.75 26.18
N SER A 56 4.62 -10.06 25.97
CA SER A 56 5.07 -10.63 24.70
C SER A 56 4.13 -10.26 23.54
N ASP A 57 2.82 -10.39 23.76
CA ASP A 57 1.83 -10.03 22.73
C ASP A 57 1.80 -8.54 22.46
N ASN A 58 1.96 -7.68 23.48
CA ASN A 58 2.07 -6.24 23.31
C ASN A 58 3.33 -5.87 22.51
N LEU A 59 4.46 -6.47 22.83
CA LEU A 59 5.71 -6.24 22.09
C LEU A 59 5.59 -6.66 20.62
N LYS A 60 4.98 -7.82 20.35
CA LYS A 60 4.72 -8.27 18.96
C LYS A 60 3.84 -7.27 18.21
N ARG A 61 2.74 -6.81 18.83
CA ARG A 61 1.86 -5.80 18.21
C ARG A 61 2.60 -4.50 17.92
N ASN A 62 3.37 -3.99 18.87
CA ASN A 62 4.14 -2.77 18.71
C ASN A 62 5.19 -2.89 17.59
N ASN A 63 5.90 -4.02 17.53
CA ASN A 63 6.85 -4.28 16.46
C ASN A 63 6.17 -4.35 15.08
N ASN A 64 5.02 -5.03 14.98
CA ASN A 64 4.27 -5.12 13.73
C ASN A 64 3.74 -3.74 13.29
N MET A 65 3.28 -2.92 14.24
CA MET A 65 2.87 -1.54 13.95
C MET A 65 4.04 -0.68 13.47
N ALA A 66 5.19 -0.76 14.12
CA ALA A 66 6.39 -0.04 13.72
C ALA A 66 6.85 -0.46 12.31
N LEU A 67 6.92 -1.77 12.06
CA LEU A 67 7.27 -2.32 10.75
C LEU A 67 6.31 -1.85 9.64
N SER A 68 5.01 -1.93 9.89
CA SER A 68 3.98 -1.46 8.93
C SER A 68 4.10 0.03 8.64
N LYS A 69 4.39 0.84 9.66
CA LYS A 69 4.63 2.28 9.51
C LYS A 69 5.84 2.56 8.63
N GLU A 70 6.96 1.87 8.87
CA GLU A 70 8.18 2.03 8.06
C GLU A 70 7.97 1.57 6.61
N GLN A 71 7.30 0.45 6.38
CA GLN A 71 6.96 -0.02 5.05
C GLN A 71 6.11 1.00 4.28
N LEU A 72 5.15 1.63 4.97
CA LEU A 72 4.28 2.65 4.38
C LEU A 72 5.08 3.92 4.03
N GLN A 73 6.05 4.32 4.86
CA GLN A 73 6.94 5.44 4.59
C GLN A 73 7.84 5.16 3.37
N ILE A 74 8.41 3.96 3.29
CA ILE A 74 9.24 3.54 2.15
C ILE A 74 8.40 3.57 0.86
N LYS A 75 7.20 2.99 0.87
CA LYS A 75 6.29 3.02 -0.29
C LYS A 75 5.98 4.46 -0.74
N ARG A 76 5.74 5.36 0.20
CA ARG A 76 5.51 6.79 -0.11
C ARG A 76 6.72 7.43 -0.76
N LYS A 77 7.94 7.21 -0.23
CA LYS A 77 9.19 7.73 -0.79
C LYS A 77 9.44 7.21 -2.21
N ILE A 78 9.21 5.92 -2.45
CA ILE A 78 9.34 5.31 -3.77
C ILE A 78 8.34 5.95 -4.74
N THR A 79 7.06 6.06 -4.37
CA THR A 79 6.03 6.66 -5.22
C THR A 79 6.35 8.13 -5.53
N GLN A 80 6.81 8.89 -4.55
CA GLN A 80 7.23 10.27 -4.75
C GLN A 80 8.38 10.34 -5.76
N LYS A 81 9.39 9.48 -5.62
CA LYS A 81 10.54 9.45 -6.52
C LYS A 81 10.17 9.05 -7.95
N GLN A 82 9.27 8.07 -8.08
CA GLN A 82 8.72 7.67 -9.37
C GLN A 82 7.97 8.82 -10.05
N ASN A 83 7.17 9.58 -9.30
CA ASN A 83 6.47 10.75 -9.83
C ASN A 83 7.43 11.86 -10.26
N GLU A 84 8.47 12.14 -9.46
CA GLU A 84 9.51 13.11 -9.83
C GLU A 84 10.21 12.72 -11.13
N LEU A 85 10.58 11.45 -11.29
CA LEU A 85 11.21 10.92 -12.50
C LEU A 85 10.25 10.98 -13.70
N LYS A 86 8.98 10.63 -13.49
CA LYS A 86 7.95 10.73 -14.49
C LYS A 86 7.81 12.18 -15.00
N GLU A 87 7.69 13.16 -14.10
CA GLU A 87 7.58 14.57 -14.50
C GLU A 87 8.81 15.02 -15.30
N LYS A 88 10.02 14.68 -14.89
CA LYS A 88 11.25 14.99 -15.63
C LYS A 88 11.24 14.38 -17.03
N LEU A 89 10.91 13.09 -17.13
CA LEU A 89 10.80 12.39 -18.42
C LEU A 89 9.81 13.12 -19.37
N PHE A 90 8.64 13.48 -18.86
CA PHE A 90 7.62 14.14 -19.68
C PHE A 90 7.98 15.59 -20.06
N VAL A 91 8.83 16.28 -19.28
CA VAL A 91 9.42 17.56 -19.72
C VAL A 91 10.37 17.35 -20.90
N GLU A 92 11.23 16.33 -20.85
CA GLU A 92 12.12 15.99 -21.97
C GLU A 92 11.34 15.57 -23.22
N VAL A 93 10.30 14.76 -23.07
CA VAL A 93 9.41 14.38 -24.18
C VAL A 93 8.77 15.59 -24.82
N LYS A 94 8.32 16.56 -24.03
CA LYS A 94 7.75 17.80 -24.56
C LYS A 94 8.78 18.56 -25.42
N GLN A 95 10.00 18.66 -24.93
CA GLN A 95 11.09 19.35 -25.66
C GLN A 95 11.43 18.64 -26.99
N LEU A 96 11.50 17.30 -26.95
CA LEU A 96 11.71 16.51 -28.16
C LEU A 96 10.57 16.67 -29.18
N LEU A 97 9.32 16.83 -28.73
CA LEU A 97 8.20 17.13 -29.62
C LEU A 97 8.30 18.52 -30.23
N GLU A 98 8.71 19.55 -29.46
CA GLU A 98 8.95 20.92 -29.95
C GLU A 98 10.07 20.92 -31.02
N ASP A 99 11.17 20.18 -30.77
CA ASP A 99 12.25 20.02 -31.74
C ASP A 99 11.77 19.29 -32.99
N TYR A 100 10.97 18.23 -32.86
CA TYR A 100 10.41 17.51 -33.98
C TYR A 100 9.52 18.35 -34.87
N MET A 101 8.75 19.29 -34.30
CA MET A 101 7.87 20.22 -35.03
C MET A 101 8.63 21.16 -35.99
N THR A 102 9.94 21.35 -35.79
CA THR A 102 10.80 22.15 -36.69
C THR A 102 11.27 21.37 -37.92
N THR A 103 11.11 20.03 -37.92
CA THR A 103 11.63 19.16 -38.99
C THR A 103 10.70 19.09 -40.22
N SER A 104 11.26 18.71 -41.37
CA SER A 104 10.49 18.45 -42.59
C SER A 104 9.61 17.19 -42.44
N ALA A 105 10.01 16.25 -41.60
CA ALA A 105 9.23 15.03 -41.30
C ALA A 105 7.88 15.38 -40.63
N TYR A 106 7.86 16.40 -39.79
CA TYR A 106 6.62 16.89 -39.17
C TYR A 106 5.63 17.42 -40.21
N GLN A 107 6.11 18.16 -41.18
CA GLN A 107 5.25 18.69 -42.28
C GLN A 107 4.62 17.53 -43.06
N GLN A 108 5.38 16.48 -43.34
CA GLN A 108 4.86 15.27 -44.00
C GLN A 108 3.80 14.56 -43.11
N LEU A 109 4.01 14.52 -41.78
CA LEU A 109 3.04 13.99 -40.84
C LEU A 109 1.72 14.79 -40.92
N LEU A 110 1.76 16.10 -40.88
CA LEU A 110 0.55 16.94 -41.00
C LEU A 110 -0.20 16.68 -42.32
N ILE A 111 0.50 16.59 -43.45
CA ILE A 111 -0.11 16.26 -44.75
C ILE A 111 -0.79 14.87 -44.70
N LYS A 112 -0.13 13.87 -44.09
CA LYS A 112 -0.67 12.52 -43.92
C LYS A 112 -1.91 12.51 -43.03
N GLN A 113 -1.89 13.23 -41.90
CA GLN A 113 -3.02 13.36 -41.00
C GLN A 113 -4.22 14.01 -41.72
N ILE A 114 -4.02 15.11 -42.40
CA ILE A 114 -5.08 15.80 -43.16
C ILE A 114 -5.68 14.90 -44.24
N LYS A 115 -4.86 14.19 -45.02
CA LYS A 115 -5.34 13.24 -46.03
C LYS A 115 -6.14 12.05 -45.43
N ASN A 116 -5.75 11.58 -44.27
CA ASN A 116 -6.51 10.52 -43.56
C ASN A 116 -7.87 11.07 -43.10
N ILE A 117 -7.89 12.27 -42.53
CA ILE A 117 -9.14 12.93 -42.11
C ILE A 117 -10.07 13.15 -43.30
N GLN A 118 -9.53 13.59 -44.45
CA GLN A 118 -10.33 13.77 -45.67
C GLN A 118 -10.95 12.45 -46.16
N LYS A 119 -10.22 11.33 -46.07
CA LYS A 119 -10.74 10.01 -46.43
C LYS A 119 -11.89 9.58 -45.51
N GLU A 120 -11.78 9.85 -44.22
CA GLU A 120 -12.83 9.56 -43.22
C GLU A 120 -14.04 10.46 -43.34
N ALA A 121 -13.83 11.72 -43.69
CA ALA A 121 -14.88 12.71 -43.87
C ALA A 121 -15.73 12.44 -45.12
N GLY A 122 -15.14 11.89 -46.20
CA GLY A 122 -15.81 11.69 -47.47
C GLY A 122 -16.25 13.03 -48.09
N SER A 123 -17.54 13.18 -48.40
CA SER A 123 -18.17 14.42 -48.93
C SER A 123 -18.73 15.34 -47.85
N GLY A 124 -18.53 15.05 -46.59
CA GLY A 124 -19.07 15.84 -45.48
C GLY A 124 -18.37 17.21 -45.31
N LYS A 125 -19.05 18.14 -44.61
CA LYS A 125 -18.49 19.45 -44.25
C LYS A 125 -17.39 19.27 -43.20
N LEU A 126 -16.14 19.50 -43.62
CA LEU A 126 -14.96 19.37 -42.82
C LEU A 126 -14.34 20.74 -42.50
N ILE A 127 -14.07 21.03 -41.23
CA ILE A 127 -13.25 22.14 -40.78
C ILE A 127 -11.98 21.59 -40.19
N LEU A 128 -10.83 21.94 -40.78
CA LEU A 128 -9.50 21.55 -40.33
C LEU A 128 -8.83 22.64 -39.53
N TYR A 129 -8.29 22.30 -38.38
CA TYR A 129 -7.54 23.23 -37.53
C TYR A 129 -6.09 22.74 -37.40
N ILE A 130 -5.16 23.72 -37.51
CA ILE A 130 -3.75 23.53 -37.17
C ILE A 130 -3.38 24.40 -35.97
N ASP A 131 -2.28 24.06 -35.30
CA ASP A 131 -1.76 24.82 -34.18
C ASP A 131 -1.35 26.23 -34.59
N PRO A 132 -1.49 27.28 -33.76
CA PRO A 132 -0.99 28.62 -34.03
C PRO A 132 0.51 28.69 -34.36
N ALA A 133 1.31 27.77 -33.74
CA ALA A 133 2.73 27.65 -34.04
C ALA A 133 3.04 27.21 -35.48
N ASP A 134 2.06 26.59 -36.18
CA ASP A 134 2.20 26.13 -37.56
C ASP A 134 1.54 27.05 -38.57
N SER A 135 1.21 28.29 -38.18
CA SER A 135 0.55 29.30 -39.05
C SER A 135 1.30 29.57 -40.35
N ASP A 136 2.63 29.54 -40.34
CA ASP A 136 3.52 29.71 -41.49
C ASP A 136 3.38 28.55 -42.51
N LYS A 137 3.06 27.33 -42.05
CA LYS A 137 2.88 26.12 -42.86
C LYS A 137 1.50 26.03 -43.51
N ARG A 138 0.56 26.91 -43.13
CA ARG A 138 -0.84 26.90 -43.61
C ARG A 138 -0.94 26.83 -45.13
N SER A 139 -0.26 27.74 -45.83
CA SER A 139 -0.32 27.86 -47.30
C SER A 139 0.22 26.60 -47.97
N SER A 140 1.32 26.06 -47.50
CA SER A 140 1.92 24.83 -48.05
C SER A 140 1.03 23.62 -47.83
N LEU A 141 0.38 23.53 -46.67
CA LEU A 141 -0.57 22.43 -46.34
C LEU A 141 -1.82 22.52 -47.22
N GLN A 142 -2.38 23.71 -47.45
CA GLN A 142 -3.52 23.88 -48.35
C GLN A 142 -3.21 23.47 -49.79
N VAL A 143 -2.04 23.85 -50.29
CA VAL A 143 -1.61 23.43 -51.66
C VAL A 143 -1.41 21.92 -51.72
N ALA A 144 -0.78 21.31 -50.71
CA ALA A 144 -0.46 19.90 -50.72
C ALA A 144 -1.69 18.97 -50.54
N THR A 145 -2.74 19.45 -49.86
CA THR A 145 -3.91 18.66 -49.50
C THR A 145 -5.20 19.07 -50.23
N GLY A 146 -5.23 20.27 -50.80
CA GLY A 146 -6.44 20.79 -51.44
C GLY A 146 -7.58 21.17 -50.49
N ALA A 147 -7.34 21.12 -49.18
CA ALA A 147 -8.35 21.40 -48.17
C ALA A 147 -8.17 22.79 -47.53
N PRO A 148 -9.24 23.52 -47.20
CA PRO A 148 -9.16 24.75 -46.43
C PRO A 148 -8.69 24.45 -45.00
N VAL A 149 -7.58 25.05 -44.59
CA VAL A 149 -6.99 24.90 -43.26
C VAL A 149 -7.18 26.18 -42.47
N THR A 150 -7.70 26.11 -41.27
CA THR A 150 -7.90 27.19 -40.32
C THR A 150 -6.86 27.09 -39.20
N VAL A 151 -6.33 28.25 -38.81
CA VAL A 151 -5.44 28.30 -37.62
C VAL A 151 -6.31 28.37 -36.37
N SER A 152 -6.02 27.53 -35.37
CA SER A 152 -6.72 27.53 -34.09
C SER A 152 -6.39 28.74 -33.25
N GLU A 153 -7.32 29.21 -32.44
CA GLU A 153 -7.09 30.27 -31.45
C GLU A 153 -6.27 29.77 -30.25
N TYR A 154 -6.33 28.45 -29.96
CA TYR A 154 -5.67 27.82 -28.83
C TYR A 154 -4.61 26.83 -29.31
N SER A 155 -3.45 26.86 -28.67
CA SER A 155 -2.39 25.91 -28.95
C SER A 155 -2.74 24.53 -28.40
N PHE A 156 -2.45 23.47 -29.15
CA PHE A 156 -2.56 22.08 -28.81
C PHE A 156 -1.27 21.29 -29.07
N MET A 157 -0.13 22.00 -28.98
CA MET A 157 1.22 21.46 -29.13
C MET A 157 1.51 20.80 -30.50
N GLY A 158 0.86 21.27 -31.57
CA GLY A 158 1.04 20.72 -32.92
C GLY A 158 0.11 19.55 -33.25
N GLY A 159 0.22 19.10 -34.50
CA GLY A 159 -0.71 18.11 -35.07
C GLY A 159 -1.92 18.77 -35.72
N THR A 160 -2.99 18.04 -35.92
CA THR A 160 -4.22 18.48 -36.57
C THR A 160 -5.46 18.12 -35.74
N ARG A 161 -6.45 19.03 -35.76
CA ARG A 161 -7.80 18.78 -35.27
C ARG A 161 -8.79 19.01 -36.41
N ALA A 162 -9.85 18.23 -36.42
CA ALA A 162 -10.87 18.35 -37.43
C ALA A 162 -12.27 18.17 -36.83
N VAL A 163 -13.21 19.01 -37.33
CA VAL A 163 -14.63 18.91 -36.97
C VAL A 163 -15.42 18.51 -38.19
N LEU A 164 -16.07 17.39 -38.13
CA LEU A 164 -17.06 16.88 -39.05
C LEU A 164 -18.44 17.41 -38.64
N GLN A 165 -18.88 18.53 -39.25
CA GLN A 165 -20.14 19.18 -38.85
C GLN A 165 -21.35 18.29 -39.03
N ASP A 166 -21.40 17.52 -40.12
CA ASP A 166 -22.56 16.67 -40.46
C ASP A 166 -22.79 15.54 -39.47
N ARG A 167 -21.73 15.06 -38.84
CA ARG A 167 -21.77 13.95 -37.87
C ARG A 167 -21.51 14.37 -36.42
N ASN A 168 -21.22 15.66 -36.23
CA ASN A 168 -20.83 16.22 -34.92
C ASN A 168 -19.65 15.45 -34.26
N ILE A 169 -18.66 15.07 -35.07
CA ILE A 169 -17.48 14.31 -34.64
C ILE A 169 -16.26 15.23 -34.63
N LEU A 170 -15.51 15.21 -33.54
CA LEU A 170 -14.17 15.82 -33.44
C LEU A 170 -13.12 14.72 -33.59
N ILE A 171 -12.27 14.89 -34.61
CA ILE A 171 -11.07 14.06 -34.79
C ILE A 171 -9.89 14.85 -34.23
N ASP A 172 -9.24 14.34 -33.20
CA ASP A 172 -8.13 14.99 -32.51
C ASP A 172 -6.84 14.18 -32.68
N ASN A 173 -5.97 14.67 -33.57
CA ASN A 173 -4.64 14.12 -33.82
C ASN A 173 -3.56 15.06 -33.27
N SER A 174 -3.87 15.84 -32.22
CA SER A 174 -2.92 16.75 -31.59
C SER A 174 -1.90 16.02 -30.72
N PHE A 175 -0.71 16.57 -30.64
CA PHE A 175 0.31 16.06 -29.73
C PHE A 175 -0.08 16.25 -28.27
N MET A 176 -0.86 17.27 -27.93
CA MET A 176 -1.35 17.48 -26.57
C MET A 176 -2.21 16.32 -26.08
N SER A 177 -3.17 15.90 -26.89
CA SER A 177 -4.04 14.75 -26.52
C SER A 177 -3.25 13.45 -26.42
N ALA A 178 -2.30 13.21 -27.33
CA ALA A 178 -1.43 12.04 -27.27
C ALA A 178 -0.50 12.10 -26.05
N TYR A 179 0.08 13.26 -25.75
CA TYR A 179 0.95 13.48 -24.59
C TYR A 179 0.21 13.24 -23.27
N GLU A 180 -0.99 13.83 -23.11
CA GLU A 180 -1.79 13.66 -21.91
C GLU A 180 -2.24 12.19 -21.69
N LYS A 181 -2.63 11.52 -22.79
CA LYS A 181 -2.98 10.12 -22.77
C LYS A 181 -1.79 9.27 -22.30
N LEU A 182 -0.63 9.44 -22.93
CA LEU A 182 0.59 8.73 -22.56
C LEU A 182 1.00 9.03 -21.12
N LYS A 183 0.90 10.30 -20.68
CA LYS A 183 1.23 10.69 -19.30
C LYS A 183 0.30 10.04 -18.28
N LYS A 184 -0.99 9.84 -18.60
CA LYS A 184 -1.94 9.15 -17.73
C LYS A 184 -1.70 7.63 -17.70
N GLU A 185 -1.44 7.04 -18.87
CA GLU A 185 -1.25 5.60 -19.02
C GLU A 185 0.14 5.14 -18.56
N PHE A 186 1.12 6.04 -18.57
CA PHE A 186 2.48 5.72 -18.15
C PHE A 186 2.52 5.33 -16.68
N LYS A 187 2.76 4.05 -16.44
CA LYS A 187 3.09 3.48 -15.14
C LYS A 187 4.57 3.12 -15.20
N PRO A 188 5.42 3.69 -14.32
CA PRO A 188 6.78 3.19 -14.20
C PRO A 188 6.67 1.70 -13.86
N ASP A 189 7.43 0.89 -14.60
CA ASP A 189 7.40 -0.56 -14.46
C ASP A 189 7.66 -0.90 -12.98
N ARG A 190 6.64 -1.34 -12.32
CA ARG A 190 6.78 -2.01 -11.03
C ARG A 190 7.26 -3.40 -11.39
N SER A 191 8.51 -3.68 -11.18
CA SER A 191 8.92 -5.04 -10.98
C SER A 191 8.14 -5.57 -9.76
N GLU A 192 7.01 -6.20 -10.02
CA GLU A 192 6.11 -6.79 -9.00
C GLU A 192 6.81 -7.90 -8.20
N GLU A 193 7.99 -8.30 -8.64
CA GLU A 193 8.77 -9.39 -8.06
C GLU A 193 9.15 -9.19 -6.60
N HIS A 194 9.33 -7.94 -6.12
CA HIS A 194 9.72 -7.73 -4.71
C HIS A 194 8.55 -7.60 -3.72
N THR A 195 7.32 -7.36 -4.19
CA THR A 195 6.18 -7.28 -3.27
C THR A 195 5.52 -8.64 -3.02
N SER A 196 5.59 -9.56 -3.97
CA SER A 196 5.11 -10.93 -3.80
C SER A 196 6.05 -11.75 -2.91
N GLU A 197 7.38 -11.55 -2.99
CA GLU A 197 8.35 -12.21 -2.11
C GLU A 197 8.21 -11.77 -0.64
N LEU A 198 8.00 -10.48 -0.37
CA LEU A 198 7.79 -10.00 1.00
C LEU A 198 6.46 -10.48 1.60
N GLN A 199 5.40 -10.61 0.81
CA GLN A 199 4.15 -11.21 1.25
C GLN A 199 4.29 -12.71 1.46
N SER A 200 4.97 -13.42 0.56
CA SER A 200 5.24 -14.86 0.69
C SER A 200 6.10 -15.18 1.92
N HIS A 201 7.12 -14.37 2.24
CA HIS A 201 7.90 -14.52 3.48
C HIS A 201 7.08 -14.26 4.74
N HIS A 202 6.15 -13.31 4.70
CA HIS A 202 5.29 -13.03 5.85
C HIS A 202 4.29 -14.16 6.10
N ASP A 203 3.71 -14.73 5.05
CA ASP A 203 2.81 -15.89 5.14
C ASP A 203 3.53 -17.16 5.59
N LEU A 204 4.80 -17.36 5.19
CA LEU A 204 5.64 -18.46 5.64
C LEU A 204 6.00 -18.34 7.12
N VAL A 205 6.33 -17.14 7.60
CA VAL A 205 6.62 -16.89 9.02
C VAL A 205 5.37 -17.03 9.87
N CYS A 206 4.19 -16.61 9.39
CA CYS A 206 2.93 -16.83 10.09
C CYS A 206 2.52 -18.30 10.15
N ARG A 207 2.80 -19.11 9.12
CA ARG A 207 2.56 -20.55 9.13
C ARG A 207 3.49 -21.31 10.08
N LEU A 208 4.76 -20.92 10.15
CA LEU A 208 5.75 -21.53 11.06
C LEU A 208 5.54 -21.19 12.54
N LEU A 209 4.74 -20.17 12.84
CA LEU A 209 4.42 -19.77 14.23
C LEU A 209 3.06 -20.29 14.71
N LEU A 210 2.30 -20.98 13.83
CA LEU A 210 0.99 -21.56 14.15
C LEU A 210 1.02 -23.10 14.25
N GLU A 211 2.16 -23.75 13.98
CA GLU A 211 2.47 -25.14 14.35
C GLU A 211 3.32 -25.18 15.64
#